data_bfbd53f4312da84fb7378ac676dafad9
#
_entry.id   bfbd53f4312da84fb7378ac676dafad9
#
_cell.length_a   1.000
_cell.length_b   1.000
_cell.length_c   1.000
_cell.angle_alpha   90.00
_cell.angle_beta   90.00
_cell.angle_gamma   90.00
#
_symmetry.space_group_name_H-M   'P 1'
#
loop_
_entity.id
_entity.type
_entity.pdbx_description
1 polymer ?
#
loop_
_entity_poly.entity_id
_entity_poly.type
_entity_poly.pdbx_seq_one_letter_code
_entity_poly.pdbx_strand_id
1 'polypeptide(L)'
;MKEVDYQNERVDAINETTAMAHETTLLNPRFYTTNFKEMDELNVESVRKDWDELINHRDKPLLNKAVSGLYPPGSTIKTLTALSALENDISNTRFTVECTGYIDLHGERFHCWKKEGHGFVNMRKGIKHPCDVFFYEVARKLGIDRLSETAKKFGLGSKVLTGINEEKSGVVPNTKWKLQQLGKNWYLGETLHSGIGQGYFLTTPIQLCLMTAQLANGGYKLNPRLIINEENQNNNLLDFLNFKNTNNSMSTYEDIQRFNLELLFRNQENINFVKEAMYAATNEPGGTSYASRIEDKDFMFGGKTGSSQIKVFTQEQREDEVKQSQMPYLDRDHAWFVAFAPVQDPKYAISVLVEHGGTGSGAAAPIAKKVIRKVIERDPIRKSFVNPIGQDV
;
A
#
# COMPACT_ATOMS: atom_id res chain seq x y z
N MET A 1 24.22 22.94 11.24
CA MET A 1 25.22 21.85 11.18
C MET A 1 25.00 20.70 12.16
N LYS A 2 24.22 20.88 13.25
CA LYS A 2 23.90 19.78 14.21
C LYS A 2 22.65 18.95 13.86
N GLU A 3 21.79 19.42 12.96
CA GLU A 3 20.57 18.70 12.56
C GLU A 3 20.79 17.63 11.47
N VAL A 4 21.86 17.74 10.71
CA VAL A 4 22.20 16.78 9.65
C VAL A 4 22.79 15.49 10.23
N ASP A 5 23.52 15.57 11.34
CA ASP A 5 24.10 14.40 12.02
C ASP A 5 23.02 13.54 12.67
N TYR A 6 21.95 14.13 13.22
CA TYR A 6 20.88 13.40 13.89
C TYR A 6 20.01 12.56 12.93
N GLN A 7 19.94 12.93 11.66
CA GLN A 7 19.25 12.14 10.65
C GLN A 7 20.10 10.97 10.13
N ASN A 8 21.41 11.14 10.06
CA ASN A 8 22.32 10.05 9.67
C ASN A 8 22.45 9.00 10.77
N GLU A 9 22.61 9.40 12.02
CA GLU A 9 22.61 8.47 13.17
C GLU A 9 21.30 7.70 13.31
N ARG A 10 20.16 8.29 12.93
CA ARG A 10 18.86 7.61 12.96
C ARG A 10 18.66 6.63 11.80
N VAL A 11 19.21 6.91 10.64
CA VAL A 11 19.21 5.98 9.49
C VAL A 11 20.13 4.79 9.78
N ASP A 12 21.26 5.02 10.43
CA ASP A 12 22.18 3.96 10.83
C ASP A 12 21.60 3.10 11.98
N ALA A 13 20.93 3.70 12.96
CA ALA A 13 20.20 2.99 14.01
C ALA A 13 19.02 2.16 13.46
N ILE A 14 18.32 2.64 12.44
CA ILE A 14 17.26 1.87 11.76
C ILE A 14 17.88 0.72 10.96
N ASN A 15 19.03 0.92 10.33
CA ASN A 15 19.74 -0.11 9.60
C ASN A 15 20.31 -1.18 10.55
N GLU A 16 20.84 -0.79 11.70
CA GLU A 16 21.30 -1.71 12.74
C GLU A 16 20.15 -2.46 13.40
N THR A 17 19.03 -1.79 13.69
CA THR A 17 17.84 -2.44 14.28
C THR A 17 17.19 -3.41 13.28
N THR A 18 17.23 -3.11 12.00
CA THR A 18 16.73 -4.02 10.95
C THR A 18 17.68 -5.20 10.75
N ALA A 19 18.98 -5.00 10.87
CA ALA A 19 19.97 -6.08 10.87
C ALA A 19 19.84 -6.97 12.13
N MET A 20 19.67 -6.39 13.30
CA MET A 20 19.43 -7.14 14.55
C MET A 20 18.09 -7.90 14.51
N ALA A 21 17.02 -7.34 13.94
CA ALA A 21 15.76 -8.06 13.76
C ALA A 21 15.90 -9.27 12.82
N HIS A 22 16.81 -9.19 11.84
CA HIS A 22 17.12 -10.30 10.95
C HIS A 22 18.00 -11.37 11.61
N GLU A 23 18.87 -10.99 12.53
CA GLU A 23 19.68 -11.94 13.31
C GLU A 23 18.90 -12.60 14.45
N THR A 24 17.96 -11.88 15.09
CA THR A 24 17.13 -12.45 16.16
C THR A 24 16.10 -13.46 15.67
N THR A 25 15.69 -13.43 14.41
CA THR A 25 14.81 -14.48 13.83
C THR A 25 15.56 -15.79 13.53
N LEU A 26 16.87 -15.79 13.55
CA LEU A 26 17.72 -16.99 13.37
C LEU A 26 18.30 -17.52 14.68
N LEU A 27 17.97 -16.94 15.85
CA LEU A 27 18.47 -17.41 17.12
C LEU A 27 17.82 -18.75 17.49
N ASN A 28 18.64 -19.80 17.37
CA ASN A 28 18.42 -21.16 17.80
C ASN A 28 17.81 -21.21 19.23
N PRO A 29 16.70 -21.91 19.46
CA PRO A 29 16.09 -22.06 20.80
C PRO A 29 17.03 -22.55 21.89
N ARG A 30 18.18 -23.14 21.54
CA ARG A 30 19.23 -23.55 22.49
C ARG A 30 19.96 -22.36 23.16
N PHE A 31 19.89 -21.16 22.57
CA PHE A 31 20.53 -19.98 23.18
C PHE A 31 19.80 -19.49 24.44
N TYR A 32 18.49 -19.71 24.51
CA TYR A 32 17.69 -19.30 25.67
C TYR A 32 17.89 -20.17 26.90
N THR A 33 18.41 -21.39 26.75
CA THR A 33 18.57 -22.34 27.87
C THR A 33 19.93 -22.32 28.53
N THR A 34 20.95 -21.75 27.90
CA THR A 34 22.32 -21.70 28.42
C THR A 34 22.63 -20.42 29.20
N ASN A 35 21.95 -19.33 28.94
CA ASN A 35 22.22 -18.06 29.60
C ASN A 35 21.34 -17.75 30.81
N PHE A 36 20.39 -18.62 31.18
CA PHE A 36 19.55 -18.40 32.36
C PHE A 36 20.36 -18.44 33.67
N LYS A 37 21.50 -19.10 33.69
CA LYS A 37 22.38 -19.11 34.88
C LYS A 37 23.27 -17.88 35.03
N GLU A 38 23.60 -17.19 33.92
CA GLU A 38 24.30 -15.92 33.91
C GLU A 38 23.38 -14.71 34.12
N MET A 39 22.07 -14.90 33.94
CA MET A 39 21.08 -13.85 34.20
C MET A 39 20.84 -13.53 35.69
N ASP A 40 21.26 -14.38 36.59
CA ASP A 40 21.12 -14.11 38.05
C ASP A 40 22.00 -12.93 38.54
N GLU A 41 22.98 -12.48 37.74
CA GLU A 41 23.81 -11.32 38.03
C GLU A 41 23.38 -10.05 37.25
N LEU A 42 22.51 -10.18 36.24
CA LEU A 42 21.94 -9.03 35.59
C LEU A 42 20.92 -8.36 36.50
N ASN A 43 21.13 -7.09 36.77
CA ASN A 43 20.22 -6.27 37.57
C ASN A 43 18.80 -6.34 36.97
N VAL A 44 17.97 -7.20 37.55
CA VAL A 44 16.57 -7.44 37.13
C VAL A 44 15.77 -6.13 37.00
N GLU A 45 16.14 -5.14 37.79
CA GLU A 45 15.54 -3.80 37.81
C GLU A 45 15.88 -3.01 36.55
N SER A 46 17.11 -3.12 36.03
CA SER A 46 17.54 -2.51 34.75
C SER A 46 16.76 -3.13 33.57
N VAL A 47 16.68 -4.46 33.53
CA VAL A 47 15.94 -5.17 32.48
C VAL A 47 14.44 -4.82 32.49
N ARG A 48 13.84 -4.69 33.69
CA ARG A 48 12.44 -4.25 33.81
C ARG A 48 12.26 -2.82 33.32
N LYS A 49 13.19 -1.92 33.67
CA LYS A 49 13.13 -0.53 33.21
C LYS A 49 13.21 -0.44 31.69
N ASP A 50 14.16 -1.13 31.08
CA ASP A 50 14.32 -1.16 29.62
C ASP A 50 13.07 -1.76 28.93
N TRP A 51 12.49 -2.82 29.51
CA TRP A 51 11.25 -3.43 29.03
C TRP A 51 10.05 -2.49 29.14
N ASP A 52 9.91 -1.81 30.27
CA ASP A 52 8.84 -0.83 30.49
C ASP A 52 8.99 0.37 29.55
N GLU A 53 10.21 0.81 29.25
CA GLU A 53 10.47 1.84 28.24
C GLU A 53 10.04 1.38 26.84
N LEU A 54 10.33 0.13 26.45
CA LEU A 54 9.91 -0.42 25.15
C LEU A 54 8.38 -0.57 25.04
N ILE A 55 7.72 -1.11 26.07
CA ILE A 55 6.27 -1.30 26.10
C ILE A 55 5.53 0.05 26.02
N ASN A 56 6.02 1.02 26.81
CA ASN A 56 5.42 2.35 26.91
C ASN A 56 5.96 3.33 25.87
N HIS A 57 6.87 2.90 25.02
CA HIS A 57 7.46 3.75 24.01
C HIS A 57 6.38 4.27 23.04
N ARG A 58 6.42 5.56 22.83
CA ARG A 58 5.47 6.28 21.95
C ARG A 58 5.32 5.66 20.58
N ASP A 59 6.42 5.27 19.95
CA ASP A 59 6.45 4.74 18.60
C ASP A 59 6.13 3.24 18.53
N LYS A 60 5.83 2.59 19.68
CA LYS A 60 5.43 1.18 19.81
C LYS A 60 6.34 0.22 19.03
N PRO A 61 7.64 0.16 19.32
CA PRO A 61 8.60 -0.65 18.56
C PRO A 61 8.30 -2.15 18.60
N LEU A 62 7.64 -2.64 19.65
CA LEU A 62 7.27 -4.05 19.78
C LEU A 62 6.01 -4.43 18.97
N LEU A 63 5.30 -3.46 18.38
CA LEU A 63 4.14 -3.74 17.57
C LEU A 63 4.58 -4.12 16.15
N ASN A 64 4.17 -5.29 15.67
CA ASN A 64 4.31 -5.66 14.27
C ASN A 64 3.38 -4.80 13.41
N LYS A 65 3.84 -3.61 13.04
CA LYS A 65 3.04 -2.62 12.32
C LYS A 65 2.59 -3.08 10.95
N ALA A 66 3.29 -4.05 10.33
CA ALA A 66 2.93 -4.58 9.01
C ALA A 66 1.55 -5.26 9.01
N VAL A 67 1.20 -5.94 10.10
CA VAL A 67 -0.04 -6.71 10.23
C VAL A 67 -1.00 -6.15 11.27
N SER A 68 -0.51 -5.36 12.24
CA SER A 68 -1.31 -4.84 13.35
C SER A 68 -1.49 -3.32 13.34
N GLY A 69 -0.67 -2.58 12.60
CA GLY A 69 -0.80 -1.14 12.44
C GLY A 69 -2.02 -0.79 11.61
N LEU A 70 -2.89 0.07 12.13
CA LEU A 70 -4.10 0.53 11.46
C LEU A 70 -3.97 1.99 11.05
N TYR A 71 -4.00 2.24 9.74
CA TYR A 71 -3.81 3.57 9.18
C TYR A 71 -4.84 3.84 8.07
N PRO A 72 -5.27 5.09 7.89
CA PRO A 72 -6.00 5.47 6.69
C PRO A 72 -5.14 5.19 5.45
N PRO A 73 -5.66 4.54 4.42
CA PRO A 73 -4.87 4.21 3.22
C PRO A 73 -4.52 5.45 2.36
N GLY A 74 -5.19 6.57 2.57
CA GLY A 74 -5.01 7.78 1.78
C GLY A 74 -5.18 7.52 0.28
N SER A 75 -4.49 8.28 -0.53
CA SER A 75 -4.61 8.20 -2.00
C SER A 75 -4.22 6.85 -2.64
N THR A 76 -3.72 5.87 -1.88
CA THR A 76 -3.51 4.52 -2.42
C THR A 76 -4.83 3.86 -2.78
N ILE A 77 -5.92 4.17 -2.05
CA ILE A 77 -7.26 3.63 -2.30
C ILE A 77 -7.89 4.13 -3.61
N LYS A 78 -7.38 5.22 -4.20
CA LYS A 78 -7.92 5.78 -5.44
C LYS A 78 -7.87 4.80 -6.61
N THR A 79 -6.91 3.89 -6.62
CA THR A 79 -6.84 2.78 -7.60
C THR A 79 -8.05 1.85 -7.47
N LEU A 80 -8.43 1.53 -6.24
CA LEU A 80 -9.60 0.71 -5.93
C LEU A 80 -10.90 1.47 -6.20
N THR A 81 -10.98 2.76 -5.86
CA THR A 81 -12.16 3.61 -6.15
C THR A 81 -12.39 3.72 -7.66
N ALA A 82 -11.30 3.87 -8.44
CA ALA A 82 -11.36 3.87 -9.90
C ALA A 82 -11.88 2.54 -10.45
N LEU A 83 -11.29 1.43 -10.01
CA LEU A 83 -11.71 0.09 -10.44
C LEU A 83 -13.17 -0.19 -10.06
N SER A 84 -13.57 0.17 -8.84
CA SER A 84 -14.95 0.02 -8.37
C SER A 84 -15.95 0.77 -9.26
N ALA A 85 -15.60 1.99 -9.65
CA ALA A 85 -16.45 2.79 -10.52
C ALA A 85 -16.57 2.22 -11.94
N LEU A 86 -15.47 1.66 -12.46
CA LEU A 86 -15.46 0.98 -13.78
C LEU A 86 -16.25 -0.33 -13.75
N GLU A 87 -16.07 -1.17 -12.74
CA GLU A 87 -16.74 -2.47 -12.60
C GLU A 87 -18.26 -2.37 -12.35
N ASN A 88 -18.71 -1.23 -11.81
CA ASN A 88 -20.11 -0.96 -11.58
C ASN A 88 -20.76 -0.07 -12.66
N ASP A 89 -20.06 0.22 -13.77
CA ASP A 89 -20.53 1.09 -14.87
C ASP A 89 -20.97 2.49 -14.40
N ILE A 90 -20.44 2.95 -13.27
CA ILE A 90 -20.75 4.28 -12.70
C ILE A 90 -19.95 5.37 -13.41
N SER A 91 -18.78 5.02 -13.90
CA SER A 91 -17.90 5.91 -14.64
C SER A 91 -17.18 5.13 -15.72
N ASN A 92 -16.75 5.81 -16.75
CA ASN A 92 -15.88 5.26 -17.78
C ASN A 92 -14.57 6.03 -17.86
N THR A 93 -13.64 5.54 -18.66
CA THR A 93 -12.30 6.13 -18.79
C THR A 93 -12.31 7.55 -19.38
N ARG A 94 -13.40 7.97 -20.04
CA ARG A 94 -13.59 9.29 -20.64
C ARG A 94 -14.27 10.28 -19.70
N PHE A 95 -14.83 9.83 -18.58
CA PHE A 95 -15.45 10.72 -17.60
C PHE A 95 -14.43 11.75 -17.11
N THR A 96 -14.81 13.02 -17.17
CA THR A 96 -13.92 14.14 -16.88
C THR A 96 -14.59 15.07 -15.87
N VAL A 97 -13.79 15.57 -14.94
CA VAL A 97 -14.19 16.53 -13.92
C VAL A 97 -13.24 17.72 -13.97
N GLU A 98 -13.77 18.91 -13.86
CA GLU A 98 -12.95 20.12 -13.66
C GLU A 98 -12.61 20.27 -12.19
N CYS A 99 -11.30 20.30 -11.89
CA CYS A 99 -10.78 20.52 -10.55
C CYS A 99 -10.28 21.95 -10.41
N THR A 100 -11.04 22.78 -9.70
CA THR A 100 -10.68 24.18 -9.35
C THR A 100 -9.97 24.30 -8.01
N GLY A 101 -9.61 23.16 -7.38
CA GLY A 101 -8.95 23.11 -6.07
C GLY A 101 -9.87 22.65 -4.94
N TYR A 102 -11.18 22.63 -5.13
CA TYR A 102 -12.16 22.14 -4.15
C TYR A 102 -13.51 21.83 -4.80
N ILE A 103 -14.41 21.20 -4.02
CA ILE A 103 -15.85 21.14 -4.30
C ILE A 103 -16.61 21.60 -3.06
N ASP A 104 -17.76 22.22 -3.25
CA ASP A 104 -18.69 22.57 -2.16
C ASP A 104 -19.80 21.52 -2.06
N LEU A 105 -20.06 21.04 -0.85
CA LEU A 105 -21.15 20.12 -0.55
C LEU A 105 -21.89 20.61 0.69
N HIS A 106 -23.16 21.02 0.52
CA HIS A 106 -24.03 21.50 1.62
C HIS A 106 -23.41 22.61 2.49
N GLY A 107 -22.60 23.48 1.87
CA GLY A 107 -21.95 24.60 2.56
C GLY A 107 -20.58 24.23 3.17
N GLU A 108 -20.17 22.97 3.09
CA GLU A 108 -18.84 22.54 3.49
C GLU A 108 -17.93 22.39 2.27
N ARG A 109 -16.68 22.79 2.40
CA ARG A 109 -15.69 22.77 1.33
C ARG A 109 -14.75 21.59 1.47
N PHE A 110 -14.72 20.76 0.42
CA PHE A 110 -13.81 19.61 0.28
C PHE A 110 -12.65 19.97 -0.63
N HIS A 111 -11.48 20.14 -0.07
CA HIS A 111 -10.31 20.62 -0.78
C HIS A 111 -9.56 19.53 -1.51
N CYS A 112 -8.98 19.87 -2.67
CA CYS A 112 -7.89 19.15 -3.27
C CYS A 112 -6.57 19.56 -2.62
N TRP A 113 -5.56 18.69 -2.66
CA TRP A 113 -4.24 19.05 -2.16
C TRP A 113 -3.57 20.16 -3.00
N LYS A 114 -3.94 20.28 -4.30
CA LYS A 114 -3.49 21.34 -5.18
C LYS A 114 -4.50 22.49 -5.13
N LYS A 115 -4.10 23.61 -4.55
CA LYS A 115 -4.94 24.78 -4.27
C LYS A 115 -5.52 25.40 -5.55
N GLU A 116 -4.68 25.55 -6.61
CA GLU A 116 -5.11 26.11 -7.89
C GLU A 116 -5.89 25.12 -8.75
N GLY A 117 -6.08 23.89 -8.27
CA GLY A 117 -6.74 22.82 -9.00
C GLY A 117 -5.85 22.15 -10.05
N HIS A 118 -6.41 21.12 -10.67
CA HIS A 118 -5.77 20.32 -11.72
C HIS A 118 -6.32 20.60 -13.13
N GLY A 119 -7.31 21.52 -13.24
CA GLY A 119 -8.08 21.71 -14.46
C GLY A 119 -8.90 20.47 -14.79
N PHE A 120 -9.10 20.17 -16.06
CA PHE A 120 -9.84 18.98 -16.50
C PHE A 120 -9.06 17.69 -16.24
N VAL A 121 -9.68 16.78 -15.50
CA VAL A 121 -9.10 15.53 -15.01
C VAL A 121 -10.00 14.37 -15.43
N ASN A 122 -9.47 13.41 -16.18
CA ASN A 122 -10.07 12.10 -16.40
C ASN A 122 -9.48 11.07 -15.41
N MET A 123 -9.97 9.83 -15.45
CA MET A 123 -9.58 8.78 -14.49
C MET A 123 -8.08 8.48 -14.54
N ARG A 124 -7.46 8.37 -15.73
CA ARG A 124 -6.02 8.14 -15.88
C ARG A 124 -5.21 9.27 -15.27
N LYS A 125 -5.54 10.51 -15.61
CA LYS A 125 -4.89 11.71 -15.05
C LYS A 125 -5.12 11.79 -13.54
N GLY A 126 -6.30 11.43 -13.03
CA GLY A 126 -6.64 11.42 -11.61
C GLY A 126 -5.85 10.41 -10.79
N ILE A 127 -5.42 9.28 -11.39
CA ILE A 127 -4.51 8.32 -10.75
C ILE A 127 -3.06 8.80 -10.85
N LYS A 128 -2.61 9.24 -12.04
CA LYS A 128 -1.26 9.72 -12.32
C LYS A 128 -0.89 10.95 -11.48
N HIS A 129 -1.81 11.92 -11.42
CA HIS A 129 -1.75 13.13 -10.60
C HIS A 129 -2.92 13.09 -9.63
N PRO A 130 -2.77 12.51 -8.43
CA PRO A 130 -3.89 12.25 -7.53
C PRO A 130 -4.74 13.49 -7.30
N CYS A 131 -5.89 13.55 -7.94
CA CYS A 131 -6.82 14.65 -7.81
C CYS A 131 -7.95 14.26 -6.86
N ASP A 132 -8.07 14.94 -5.70
CA ASP A 132 -9.09 14.62 -4.72
C ASP A 132 -10.48 14.97 -5.27
N VAL A 133 -10.63 16.12 -5.91
CA VAL A 133 -11.90 16.58 -6.50
C VAL A 133 -12.44 15.57 -7.53
N PHE A 134 -11.59 15.02 -8.40
CA PHE A 134 -12.00 13.97 -9.32
C PHE A 134 -12.55 12.75 -8.58
N PHE A 135 -11.86 12.30 -7.55
CA PHE A 135 -12.27 11.12 -6.78
C PHE A 135 -13.42 11.38 -5.82
N TYR A 136 -13.65 12.62 -5.37
CA TYR A 136 -14.88 13.00 -4.69
C TYR A 136 -16.09 12.81 -5.60
N GLU A 137 -16.03 13.27 -6.85
CA GLU A 137 -17.11 13.10 -7.82
C GLU A 137 -17.34 11.63 -8.21
N VAL A 138 -16.25 10.86 -8.37
CA VAL A 138 -16.36 9.42 -8.61
C VAL A 138 -17.02 8.72 -7.41
N ALA A 139 -16.55 8.99 -6.20
CA ALA A 139 -17.10 8.41 -4.97
C ALA A 139 -18.56 8.79 -4.73
N ARG A 140 -18.91 10.06 -5.02
CA ARG A 140 -20.30 10.56 -4.91
C ARG A 140 -21.26 9.78 -5.80
N LYS A 141 -20.84 9.47 -7.05
CA LYS A 141 -21.63 8.67 -7.99
C LYS A 141 -21.66 7.19 -7.62
N LEU A 142 -20.53 6.65 -7.15
CA LEU A 142 -20.37 5.23 -6.82
C LEU A 142 -21.18 4.85 -5.56
N GLY A 143 -21.10 5.67 -4.52
CA GLY A 143 -21.64 5.38 -3.21
C GLY A 143 -20.72 4.49 -2.38
N ILE A 144 -20.84 4.63 -1.05
CA ILE A 144 -19.95 3.93 -0.11
C ILE A 144 -20.13 2.41 -0.12
N ASP A 145 -21.35 1.92 -0.31
CA ASP A 145 -21.61 0.49 -0.22
C ASP A 145 -20.94 -0.30 -1.35
N ARG A 146 -20.99 0.19 -2.60
CA ARG A 146 -20.27 -0.41 -3.73
C ARG A 146 -18.74 -0.32 -3.56
N LEU A 147 -18.24 0.81 -3.06
CA LEU A 147 -16.82 0.95 -2.72
C LEU A 147 -16.40 -0.08 -1.67
N SER A 148 -17.21 -0.24 -0.61
CA SER A 148 -16.98 -1.20 0.46
C SER A 148 -16.98 -2.64 -0.05
N GLU A 149 -17.92 -3.02 -0.93
CA GLU A 149 -17.96 -4.35 -1.54
C GLU A 149 -16.69 -4.65 -2.34
N THR A 150 -16.25 -3.68 -3.16
CA THR A 150 -15.00 -3.83 -3.92
C THR A 150 -13.79 -3.95 -3.00
N ALA A 151 -13.71 -3.13 -1.94
CA ALA A 151 -12.64 -3.19 -0.97
C ALA A 151 -12.55 -4.57 -0.28
N LYS A 152 -13.69 -5.13 0.09
CA LYS A 152 -13.75 -6.47 0.72
C LYS A 152 -13.33 -7.60 -0.23
N LYS A 153 -13.62 -7.50 -1.52
CA LYS A 153 -13.12 -8.46 -2.52
C LYS A 153 -11.59 -8.50 -2.54
N PHE A 154 -10.93 -7.38 -2.33
CA PHE A 154 -9.47 -7.30 -2.22
C PHE A 154 -8.91 -7.75 -0.87
N GLY A 155 -9.76 -8.14 0.09
CA GLY A 155 -9.35 -8.59 1.43
C GLY A 155 -9.23 -7.46 2.46
N LEU A 156 -9.55 -6.21 2.09
CA LEU A 156 -9.59 -5.12 3.06
C LEU A 156 -10.74 -5.33 4.06
N GLY A 157 -10.53 -4.99 5.31
CA GLY A 157 -11.52 -5.18 6.37
C GLY A 157 -11.56 -6.59 6.94
N SER A 158 -10.63 -7.48 6.57
CA SER A 158 -10.52 -8.85 7.08
C SER A 158 -9.06 -9.22 7.37
N LYS A 159 -8.84 -10.23 8.21
CA LYS A 159 -7.52 -10.84 8.36
C LYS A 159 -7.18 -11.60 7.09
N VAL A 160 -5.97 -11.42 6.56
CA VAL A 160 -5.54 -11.98 5.28
C VAL A 160 -4.45 -13.05 5.41
N LEU A 161 -3.77 -13.10 6.56
CA LEU A 161 -2.74 -14.09 6.86
C LEU A 161 -3.28 -15.17 7.81
N THR A 162 -2.96 -16.42 7.51
CA THR A 162 -3.28 -17.53 8.40
C THR A 162 -2.15 -17.72 9.42
N GLY A 163 -2.50 -17.88 10.69
CA GLY A 163 -1.54 -18.21 11.75
C GLY A 163 -0.87 -17.03 12.45
N ILE A 164 -1.25 -15.78 12.14
CA ILE A 164 -0.82 -14.60 12.88
C ILE A 164 -1.95 -14.08 13.77
N ASN A 165 -1.81 -14.27 15.07
CA ASN A 165 -2.86 -13.89 16.03
C ASN A 165 -3.02 -12.37 16.18
N GLU A 166 -1.92 -11.60 16.12
CA GLU A 166 -1.92 -10.15 16.26
C GLU A 166 -2.45 -9.39 15.04
N GLU A 167 -2.73 -10.07 13.92
CA GLU A 167 -3.25 -9.42 12.73
C GLU A 167 -4.57 -8.69 13.00
N LYS A 168 -4.68 -7.46 12.52
CA LYS A 168 -5.88 -6.62 12.60
C LYS A 168 -6.64 -6.61 11.28
N SER A 169 -7.97 -6.66 11.37
CA SER A 169 -8.86 -6.65 10.20
C SER A 169 -8.97 -5.29 9.52
N GLY A 170 -8.62 -4.19 10.21
CA GLY A 170 -8.92 -2.86 9.70
C GLY A 170 -10.42 -2.54 9.72
N VAL A 171 -10.78 -1.45 9.06
CA VAL A 171 -12.17 -1.00 8.92
C VAL A 171 -12.44 -0.62 7.46
N VAL A 172 -13.39 -1.29 6.85
CA VAL A 172 -13.97 -0.89 5.56
C VAL A 172 -15.39 -0.37 5.83
N PRO A 173 -15.56 0.95 5.88
CA PRO A 173 -16.81 1.55 6.28
C PRO A 173 -17.89 1.38 5.21
N ASN A 174 -19.14 1.25 5.66
CA ASN A 174 -20.33 1.31 4.82
C ASN A 174 -21.54 1.78 5.65
N THR A 175 -22.69 1.93 5.00
CA THR A 175 -23.91 2.40 5.66
C THR A 175 -24.32 1.52 6.83
N LYS A 176 -24.29 0.19 6.65
CA LYS A 176 -24.65 -0.78 7.67
C LYS A 176 -23.64 -0.80 8.83
N TRP A 177 -22.35 -0.76 8.52
CA TRP A 177 -21.29 -0.70 9.53
C TRP A 177 -21.46 0.49 10.45
N LYS A 178 -21.69 1.69 9.90
CA LYS A 178 -21.82 2.91 10.71
C LYS A 178 -23.05 2.87 11.61
N LEU A 179 -24.16 2.39 11.07
CA LEU A 179 -25.39 2.24 11.88
C LEU A 179 -25.17 1.25 13.02
N GLN A 180 -24.52 0.12 12.78
CA GLN A 180 -24.27 -0.91 13.79
C GLN A 180 -23.23 -0.49 14.85
N GLN A 181 -22.16 0.19 14.44
CA GLN A 181 -21.05 0.52 15.35
C GLN A 181 -21.27 1.85 16.08
N LEU A 182 -21.92 2.81 15.44
CA LEU A 182 -22.03 4.18 15.95
C LEU A 182 -23.47 4.63 16.18
N GLY A 183 -24.47 3.83 15.79
CA GLY A 183 -25.89 4.21 15.92
C GLY A 183 -26.30 5.42 15.07
N LYS A 184 -25.53 5.76 14.02
CA LYS A 184 -25.70 6.96 13.21
C LYS A 184 -25.88 6.62 11.74
N ASN A 185 -26.69 7.43 11.03
CA ASN A 185 -26.82 7.34 9.59
C ASN A 185 -25.53 7.77 8.88
N TRP A 186 -25.35 7.25 7.66
CA TRP A 186 -24.24 7.63 6.79
C TRP A 186 -24.53 8.98 6.10
N TYR A 187 -23.51 9.82 5.99
CA TYR A 187 -23.60 11.11 5.29
C TYR A 187 -22.75 11.10 4.02
N LEU A 188 -23.16 11.88 3.03
CA LEU A 188 -22.49 11.94 1.74
C LEU A 188 -21.02 12.42 1.86
N GLY A 189 -20.74 13.37 2.73
CA GLY A 189 -19.36 13.83 2.99
C GLY A 189 -18.42 12.72 3.44
N GLU A 190 -18.92 11.73 4.19
CA GLU A 190 -18.15 10.56 4.60
C GLU A 190 -17.81 9.63 3.41
N THR A 191 -18.70 9.58 2.41
CA THR A 191 -18.42 8.89 1.14
C THR A 191 -17.27 9.57 0.39
N LEU A 192 -17.26 10.91 0.35
CA LEU A 192 -16.17 11.65 -0.29
C LEU A 192 -14.84 11.35 0.37
N HIS A 193 -14.76 11.44 1.70
CA HIS A 193 -13.55 11.10 2.45
C HIS A 193 -13.12 9.65 2.24
N SER A 194 -14.06 8.69 2.29
CA SER A 194 -13.73 7.28 2.09
C SER A 194 -13.24 6.99 0.68
N GLY A 195 -13.75 7.72 -0.33
CA GLY A 195 -13.33 7.58 -1.74
C GLY A 195 -11.88 7.97 -2.01
N ILE A 196 -11.28 8.75 -1.11
CA ILE A 196 -9.85 9.12 -1.14
C ILE A 196 -9.04 8.46 -0.04
N GLY A 197 -9.63 7.48 0.67
CA GLY A 197 -8.95 6.69 1.70
C GLY A 197 -8.76 7.40 3.04
N GLN A 198 -9.67 8.29 3.37
CA GLN A 198 -9.71 9.02 4.64
C GLN A 198 -10.99 8.68 5.44
N GLY A 199 -11.21 9.38 6.53
CA GLY A 199 -12.38 9.18 7.39
C GLY A 199 -12.27 7.88 8.20
N TYR A 200 -13.30 7.05 8.16
CA TYR A 200 -13.35 5.79 8.92
C TYR A 200 -12.55 4.64 8.29
N PHE A 201 -11.98 4.82 7.10
CA PHE A 201 -11.26 3.76 6.40
C PHE A 201 -9.93 3.49 7.10
N LEU A 202 -9.71 2.25 7.59
CA LEU A 202 -8.46 1.83 8.23
C LEU A 202 -7.98 0.51 7.62
N THR A 203 -6.70 0.46 7.24
CA THR A 203 -6.05 -0.72 6.66
C THR A 203 -4.73 -0.99 7.34
N THR A 204 -4.27 -2.24 7.23
CA THR A 204 -2.89 -2.60 7.56
C THR A 204 -2.00 -2.54 6.31
N PRO A 205 -0.67 -2.39 6.46
CA PRO A 205 0.26 -2.46 5.32
C PRO A 205 0.13 -3.75 4.51
N ILE A 206 -0.06 -4.89 5.15
CA ILE A 206 -0.20 -6.18 4.45
C ILE A 206 -1.48 -6.23 3.59
N GLN A 207 -2.57 -5.63 4.05
CA GLN A 207 -3.79 -5.55 3.25
C GLN A 207 -3.60 -4.73 1.98
N LEU A 208 -2.92 -3.58 2.05
CA LEU A 208 -2.60 -2.78 0.87
C LEU A 208 -1.61 -3.48 -0.06
N CYS A 209 -0.68 -4.26 0.50
CA CYS A 209 0.22 -5.10 -0.29
C CYS A 209 -0.56 -6.17 -1.06
N LEU A 210 -1.46 -6.89 -0.39
CA LEU A 210 -2.33 -7.90 -1.00
C LEU A 210 -3.23 -7.30 -2.09
N MET A 211 -3.88 -6.17 -1.80
CA MET A 211 -4.67 -5.44 -2.80
C MET A 211 -3.84 -5.14 -4.06
N THR A 212 -2.61 -4.66 -3.87
CA THR A 212 -1.71 -4.31 -4.97
C THR A 212 -1.26 -5.56 -5.73
N ALA A 213 -0.97 -6.66 -5.05
CA ALA A 213 -0.60 -7.93 -5.66
C ALA A 213 -1.74 -8.50 -6.52
N GLN A 214 -2.97 -8.47 -5.99
CA GLN A 214 -4.16 -8.93 -6.71
C GLN A 214 -4.53 -8.02 -7.90
N LEU A 215 -4.27 -6.73 -7.81
CA LEU A 215 -4.39 -5.83 -8.94
C LEU A 215 -3.33 -6.14 -10.01
N ALA A 216 -2.08 -6.35 -9.59
CA ALA A 216 -0.95 -6.60 -10.47
C ALA A 216 -1.08 -7.92 -11.25
N ASN A 217 -1.58 -8.99 -10.63
CA ASN A 217 -1.74 -10.30 -11.24
C ASN A 217 -2.94 -10.42 -12.21
N GLY A 218 -3.72 -9.36 -12.38
CA GLY A 218 -4.89 -9.36 -13.24
C GLY A 218 -6.21 -9.63 -12.51
N GLY A 219 -6.26 -9.43 -11.19
CA GLY A 219 -7.48 -9.57 -10.37
C GLY A 219 -7.76 -10.98 -9.91
N TYR A 220 -6.79 -11.88 -9.96
CA TYR A 220 -6.92 -13.20 -9.35
C TYR A 220 -6.74 -13.10 -7.84
N LYS A 221 -7.62 -13.78 -7.12
CA LYS A 221 -7.56 -13.87 -5.67
C LYS A 221 -6.29 -14.56 -5.21
N LEU A 222 -5.64 -13.99 -4.21
CA LEU A 222 -4.47 -14.53 -3.56
C LEU A 222 -4.77 -14.85 -2.09
N ASN A 223 -4.23 -15.96 -1.63
CA ASN A 223 -4.19 -16.33 -0.22
C ASN A 223 -2.74 -16.25 0.24
N PRO A 224 -2.31 -15.13 0.88
CA PRO A 224 -0.92 -14.96 1.29
C PRO A 224 -0.50 -16.02 2.31
N ARG A 225 0.76 -16.47 2.21
CA ARG A 225 1.34 -17.47 3.09
C ARG A 225 2.68 -16.98 3.61
N LEU A 226 2.98 -17.24 4.88
CA LEU A 226 4.29 -16.96 5.48
C LEU A 226 5.23 -18.16 5.37
N ILE A 227 4.67 -19.37 5.33
CA ILE A 227 5.41 -20.62 5.29
C ILE A 227 5.01 -21.37 4.03
N ILE A 228 6.01 -21.85 3.29
CA ILE A 228 5.83 -22.75 2.16
C ILE A 228 6.10 -24.18 2.66
N ASN A 229 5.07 -25.00 2.73
CA ASN A 229 5.20 -26.44 3.01
C ASN A 229 5.23 -27.20 1.69
N GLU A 230 5.94 -28.35 1.64
CA GLU A 230 6.01 -29.18 0.44
C GLU A 230 4.63 -29.66 -0.03
N GLU A 231 3.72 -29.95 0.88
CA GLU A 231 2.33 -30.34 0.61
C GLU A 231 1.49 -29.23 -0.07
N ASN A 232 1.91 -27.97 0.05
CA ASN A 232 1.20 -26.80 -0.46
C ASN A 232 1.85 -26.20 -1.74
N GLN A 233 2.71 -26.97 -2.42
CA GLN A 233 3.39 -26.52 -3.65
C GLN A 233 2.47 -26.39 -4.86
N ASN A 234 1.22 -26.85 -4.80
CA ASN A 234 0.25 -26.61 -5.87
C ASN A 234 -0.10 -25.11 -5.95
N ASN A 235 0.79 -24.36 -6.58
CA ASN A 235 0.58 -22.96 -6.91
C ASN A 235 -0.20 -22.85 -8.21
N ASN A 236 -1.50 -23.17 -8.15
CA ASN A 236 -2.40 -23.11 -9.30
C ASN A 236 -2.27 -21.79 -10.09
N LEU A 237 -2.02 -20.68 -9.40
CA LEU A 237 -1.81 -19.39 -10.06
C LEU A 237 -0.46 -19.32 -10.78
N LEU A 238 0.61 -19.81 -10.18
CA LEU A 238 1.93 -19.81 -10.81
C LEU A 238 1.94 -20.71 -12.05
N ASP A 239 1.33 -21.89 -11.93
CA ASP A 239 1.18 -22.85 -13.03
C ASP A 239 0.33 -22.26 -14.16
N PHE A 240 -0.74 -21.55 -13.81
CA PHE A 240 -1.56 -20.83 -14.77
C PHE A 240 -0.80 -19.70 -15.48
N LEU A 241 -0.04 -18.90 -14.74
CA LEU A 241 0.77 -17.81 -15.32
C LEU A 241 1.86 -18.36 -16.23
N ASN A 242 2.50 -19.47 -15.85
CA ASN A 242 3.46 -20.16 -16.69
C ASN A 242 2.80 -20.74 -17.95
N PHE A 243 1.63 -21.36 -17.82
CA PHE A 243 0.82 -21.84 -18.94
C PHE A 243 0.44 -20.70 -19.89
N LYS A 244 -0.01 -19.56 -19.38
CA LYS A 244 -0.36 -18.38 -20.14
C LYS A 244 0.83 -17.81 -20.91
N ASN A 245 1.99 -17.71 -20.26
CA ASN A 245 3.22 -17.19 -20.88
C ASN A 245 3.75 -18.09 -21.98
N THR A 246 3.61 -19.43 -21.86
CA THR A 246 4.04 -20.37 -22.89
C THR A 246 3.11 -20.43 -24.09
N ASN A 247 1.82 -20.20 -23.90
CA ASN A 247 0.84 -20.40 -24.96
C ASN A 247 0.40 -19.10 -25.66
N ASN A 248 0.83 -17.92 -25.22
CA ASN A 248 0.51 -16.61 -25.83
C ASN A 248 -0.99 -16.37 -26.10
N SER A 249 -1.87 -17.11 -25.41
CA SER A 249 -3.31 -17.11 -25.64
C SER A 249 -4.05 -16.31 -24.56
N MET A 250 -5.16 -15.68 -24.95
CA MET A 250 -6.10 -15.15 -23.95
C MET A 250 -6.64 -16.31 -23.12
N SER A 251 -6.56 -16.16 -21.77
CA SER A 251 -7.10 -17.15 -20.85
C SER A 251 -8.57 -17.36 -21.07
N THR A 252 -8.98 -18.60 -21.31
CA THR A 252 -10.37 -18.98 -21.43
C THR A 252 -10.98 -19.22 -20.05
N TYR A 253 -12.32 -19.24 -19.98
CA TYR A 253 -13.02 -19.64 -18.74
C TYR A 253 -12.66 -21.06 -18.31
N GLU A 254 -12.40 -21.94 -19.26
CA GLU A 254 -11.98 -23.33 -19.04
C GLU A 254 -10.58 -23.39 -18.38
N ASP A 255 -9.65 -22.53 -18.80
CA ASP A 255 -8.32 -22.43 -18.18
C ASP A 255 -8.41 -21.97 -16.74
N ILE A 256 -9.27 -20.98 -16.45
CA ILE A 256 -9.51 -20.49 -15.08
C ILE A 256 -10.06 -21.61 -14.19
N GLN A 257 -11.01 -22.39 -14.70
CA GLN A 257 -11.55 -23.55 -13.97
C GLN A 257 -10.51 -24.66 -13.79
N ARG A 258 -9.72 -24.97 -14.82
CA ARG A 258 -8.66 -25.98 -14.77
C ARG A 258 -7.65 -25.72 -13.66
N PHE A 259 -7.30 -24.46 -13.44
CA PHE A 259 -6.34 -24.06 -12.39
C PHE A 259 -7.03 -23.67 -11.06
N ASN A 260 -8.35 -23.85 -10.95
CA ASN A 260 -9.15 -23.50 -9.78
C ASN A 260 -8.88 -22.08 -9.27
N LEU A 261 -8.86 -21.12 -10.18
CA LEU A 261 -8.60 -19.71 -9.89
C LEU A 261 -9.90 -18.96 -9.64
N GLU A 262 -9.90 -18.06 -8.67
CA GLU A 262 -11.02 -17.16 -8.39
C GLU A 262 -10.70 -15.77 -8.94
N LEU A 263 -11.49 -15.31 -9.92
CA LEU A 263 -11.43 -13.93 -10.41
C LEU A 263 -12.26 -13.01 -9.53
N LEU A 264 -11.64 -11.95 -9.03
CA LEU A 264 -12.32 -10.94 -8.22
C LEU A 264 -13.20 -10.00 -9.06
N PHE A 265 -12.83 -9.82 -10.34
CA PHE A 265 -13.47 -8.87 -11.25
C PHE A 265 -13.65 -9.49 -12.63
N ARG A 266 -14.72 -9.07 -13.30
CA ARG A 266 -15.12 -9.66 -14.58
C ARG A 266 -14.38 -9.05 -15.77
N ASN A 267 -14.05 -7.74 -15.70
CA ASN A 267 -13.48 -7.03 -16.82
C ASN A 267 -11.98 -6.80 -16.63
N GLN A 268 -11.18 -7.56 -17.37
CA GLN A 268 -9.72 -7.45 -17.36
C GLN A 268 -9.21 -6.11 -17.92
N GLU A 269 -9.97 -5.47 -18.81
CA GLU A 269 -9.60 -4.16 -19.36
C GLU A 269 -9.60 -3.09 -18.26
N ASN A 270 -10.55 -3.15 -17.32
CA ASN A 270 -10.61 -2.23 -16.19
C ASN A 270 -9.37 -2.35 -15.28
N ILE A 271 -8.94 -3.58 -15.01
CA ILE A 271 -7.74 -3.86 -14.22
C ILE A 271 -6.50 -3.35 -14.95
N ASN A 272 -6.37 -3.68 -16.23
CA ASN A 272 -5.24 -3.24 -17.06
C ASN A 272 -5.18 -1.71 -17.15
N PHE A 273 -6.31 -1.04 -17.26
CA PHE A 273 -6.39 0.41 -17.26
C PHE A 273 -5.84 1.00 -15.96
N VAL A 274 -6.21 0.46 -14.79
CA VAL A 274 -5.71 0.93 -13.49
C VAL A 274 -4.21 0.65 -13.35
N LYS A 275 -3.74 -0.54 -13.77
CA LYS A 275 -2.29 -0.88 -13.78
C LYS A 275 -1.50 0.10 -14.65
N GLU A 276 -2.01 0.42 -15.83
CA GLU A 276 -1.40 1.35 -16.76
C GLU A 276 -1.35 2.78 -16.18
N ALA A 277 -2.41 3.21 -15.49
CA ALA A 277 -2.41 4.50 -14.80
C ALA A 277 -1.42 4.54 -13.61
N MET A 278 -1.20 3.42 -12.91
CA MET A 278 -0.15 3.28 -11.90
C MET A 278 1.25 3.31 -12.53
N TYR A 279 1.42 2.69 -13.70
CA TYR A 279 2.64 2.83 -14.48
C TYR A 279 2.91 4.31 -14.83
N ALA A 280 1.92 5.02 -15.33
CA ALA A 280 2.02 6.42 -15.69
C ALA A 280 2.41 7.31 -14.50
N ALA A 281 1.89 7.02 -13.30
CA ALA A 281 2.22 7.76 -12.08
C ALA A 281 3.70 7.66 -11.69
N THR A 282 4.38 6.59 -12.10
CA THR A 282 5.79 6.36 -11.77
C THR A 282 6.73 6.67 -12.93
N ASN A 283 6.35 6.33 -14.18
CA ASN A 283 7.29 6.29 -15.30
C ASN A 283 7.09 7.40 -16.33
N GLU A 284 6.00 8.15 -16.27
CA GLU A 284 5.77 9.26 -17.18
C GLU A 284 6.10 10.61 -16.54
N PRO A 285 6.62 11.56 -17.34
CA PRO A 285 6.86 12.92 -16.88
C PRO A 285 5.64 13.53 -16.18
N GLY A 286 5.89 14.16 -15.05
CA GLY A 286 4.85 14.75 -14.21
C GLY A 286 4.11 13.75 -13.31
N GLY A 287 4.34 12.46 -13.40
CA GLY A 287 3.81 11.48 -12.45
C GLY A 287 4.31 11.73 -11.02
N THR A 288 3.46 11.47 -10.02
CA THR A 288 3.78 11.81 -8.61
C THR A 288 5.00 11.10 -8.05
N SER A 289 5.34 9.94 -8.56
CA SER A 289 6.53 9.17 -8.17
C SER A 289 7.59 9.08 -9.27
N TYR A 290 7.52 9.93 -10.28
CA TYR A 290 8.46 9.96 -11.40
C TYR A 290 9.93 10.08 -10.99
N ALA A 291 10.23 10.85 -9.94
CA ALA A 291 11.59 10.96 -9.40
C ALA A 291 12.15 9.64 -8.85
N SER A 292 11.26 8.72 -8.45
CA SER A 292 11.66 7.40 -7.93
C SER A 292 11.68 6.30 -9.00
N ARG A 293 11.40 6.60 -10.28
CA ARG A 293 11.38 5.59 -11.36
C ARG A 293 12.72 4.85 -11.49
N ILE A 294 12.64 3.66 -12.04
CA ILE A 294 13.80 2.88 -12.49
C ILE A 294 13.70 2.79 -14.02
N GLU A 295 14.74 3.18 -14.73
CA GLU A 295 14.76 3.25 -16.20
C GLU A 295 15.01 1.88 -16.85
N ASP A 296 15.69 1.00 -16.12
CA ASP A 296 15.90 -0.37 -16.54
C ASP A 296 14.55 -1.13 -16.57
N LYS A 297 14.20 -1.63 -17.75
CA LYS A 297 12.91 -2.29 -18.02
C LYS A 297 12.66 -3.50 -17.13
N ASP A 298 13.70 -4.23 -16.77
CA ASP A 298 13.60 -5.42 -15.92
C ASP A 298 13.30 -5.09 -14.45
N PHE A 299 13.53 -3.85 -14.05
CA PHE A 299 13.30 -3.35 -12.69
C PHE A 299 12.18 -2.31 -12.61
N MET A 300 11.62 -1.95 -13.76
CA MET A 300 10.59 -0.92 -13.85
C MET A 300 9.36 -1.33 -13.04
N PHE A 301 8.84 -0.42 -12.23
CA PHE A 301 7.67 -0.66 -11.38
C PHE A 301 6.56 0.34 -11.64
N GLY A 302 5.32 -0.09 -11.42
CA GLY A 302 4.14 0.76 -11.39
C GLY A 302 3.68 0.96 -9.95
N GLY A 303 3.36 2.19 -9.56
CA GLY A 303 3.02 2.45 -8.18
C GLY A 303 2.07 3.61 -7.95
N LYS A 304 1.65 3.75 -6.70
CA LYS A 304 0.74 4.81 -6.25
C LYS A 304 1.19 5.37 -4.91
N THR A 305 1.38 6.68 -4.88
CA THR A 305 1.62 7.43 -3.64
C THR A 305 0.34 7.61 -2.84
N GLY A 306 0.46 7.65 -1.53
CA GLY A 306 -0.59 8.05 -0.60
C GLY A 306 -0.03 8.94 0.50
N SER A 307 -0.90 9.72 1.10
CA SER A 307 -0.63 10.45 2.34
C SER A 307 -1.87 10.29 3.23
N SER A 308 -1.66 9.84 4.46
CA SER A 308 -2.72 9.71 5.44
C SER A 308 -2.69 10.93 6.33
N GLN A 309 -3.70 11.75 6.21
CA GLN A 309 -3.79 12.96 7.00
C GLN A 309 -3.98 12.63 8.49
N ILE A 310 -3.08 13.15 9.33
CA ILE A 310 -3.16 13.00 10.79
C ILE A 310 -3.88 14.20 11.41
N LYS A 311 -3.56 15.39 10.91
CA LYS A 311 -4.11 16.62 11.40
C LYS A 311 -4.78 17.39 10.28
N VAL A 312 -6.00 17.88 10.53
CA VAL A 312 -6.69 18.75 9.58
C VAL A 312 -6.00 20.11 9.58
N PHE A 313 -5.57 20.57 8.41
CA PHE A 313 -5.04 21.92 8.24
C PHE A 313 -6.13 22.94 8.53
N THR A 314 -5.82 23.98 9.32
CA THR A 314 -6.67 25.14 9.45
C THR A 314 -6.71 25.91 8.14
N GLN A 315 -7.70 26.81 7.98
CA GLN A 315 -7.79 27.64 6.79
C GLN A 315 -6.53 28.50 6.64
N GLU A 316 -6.04 29.10 7.72
CA GLU A 316 -4.81 29.88 7.77
C GLU A 316 -3.58 29.07 7.31
N GLN A 317 -3.38 27.85 7.83
CA GLN A 317 -2.28 26.97 7.41
C GLN A 317 -2.35 26.57 5.92
N ARG A 318 -3.57 26.52 5.35
CA ARG A 318 -3.76 26.27 3.91
C ARG A 318 -3.44 27.51 3.09
N GLU A 319 -3.80 28.69 3.59
CA GLU A 319 -3.51 29.99 2.95
C GLU A 319 -2.01 30.28 2.93
N ASP A 320 -1.32 29.94 4.02
CA ASP A 320 0.14 30.10 4.19
C ASP A 320 0.95 29.01 3.50
N GLU A 321 0.31 28.02 2.85
CA GLU A 321 0.96 26.90 2.15
C GLU A 321 2.00 26.15 3.00
N VAL A 322 1.70 25.93 4.28
CA VAL A 322 2.58 25.26 5.24
C VAL A 322 2.97 23.87 4.71
N LYS A 323 4.26 23.65 4.51
CA LYS A 323 4.79 22.37 4.04
C LYS A 323 4.85 21.36 5.18
N GLN A 324 4.65 20.08 4.86
CA GLN A 324 4.77 18.99 5.83
C GLN A 324 6.11 19.01 6.61
N SER A 325 7.21 19.40 5.94
CA SER A 325 8.53 19.51 6.58
C SER A 325 8.64 20.63 7.63
N GLN A 326 7.74 21.60 7.61
CA GLN A 326 7.68 22.72 8.55
C GLN A 326 6.79 22.39 9.77
N MET A 327 5.99 21.32 9.68
CA MET A 327 5.15 20.87 10.77
C MET A 327 5.96 20.11 11.83
N PRO A 328 5.53 20.13 13.11
CA PRO A 328 6.05 19.22 14.12
C PRO A 328 5.98 17.77 13.63
N TYR A 329 6.99 16.97 13.95
CA TYR A 329 7.10 15.59 13.43
C TYR A 329 5.80 14.78 13.59
N LEU A 330 5.17 14.84 14.76
CA LEU A 330 3.94 14.07 15.06
C LEU A 330 2.69 14.57 14.34
N ASP A 331 2.70 15.79 13.84
CA ASP A 331 1.59 16.38 13.09
C ASP A 331 1.69 16.09 11.59
N ARG A 332 2.84 15.55 11.13
CA ARG A 332 3.06 15.21 9.73
C ARG A 332 2.23 14.01 9.33
N ASP A 333 1.75 14.03 8.11
CA ASP A 333 1.01 12.92 7.52
C ASP A 333 1.85 11.65 7.44
N HIS A 334 1.21 10.48 7.51
CA HIS A 334 1.89 9.23 7.18
C HIS A 334 2.07 9.13 5.67
N ALA A 335 3.27 8.76 5.26
CA ALA A 335 3.62 8.60 3.85
C ALA A 335 3.43 7.15 3.40
N TRP A 336 2.62 6.96 2.35
CA TRP A 336 2.38 5.66 1.74
C TRP A 336 2.94 5.55 0.34
N PHE A 337 3.39 4.36 0.00
CA PHE A 337 3.63 3.96 -1.38
C PHE A 337 3.30 2.49 -1.57
N VAL A 338 2.49 2.18 -2.58
CA VAL A 338 2.23 0.80 -3.02
C VAL A 338 2.72 0.64 -4.44
N ALA A 339 3.33 -0.50 -4.76
CA ALA A 339 3.86 -0.76 -6.10
C ALA A 339 3.90 -2.25 -6.42
N PHE A 340 4.01 -2.55 -7.71
CA PHE A 340 4.26 -3.88 -8.25
C PHE A 340 5.38 -3.82 -9.29
N ALA A 341 6.14 -4.90 -9.41
CA ALA A 341 7.29 -5.00 -10.30
C ALA A 341 7.58 -6.46 -10.71
N PRO A 342 8.23 -6.68 -11.88
CA PRO A 342 8.35 -5.77 -13.03
C PRO A 342 7.00 -5.38 -13.62
N VAL A 343 6.93 -4.27 -14.36
CA VAL A 343 5.63 -3.80 -14.91
C VAL A 343 5.05 -4.79 -15.94
N GLN A 344 5.90 -5.34 -16.80
CA GLN A 344 5.49 -6.24 -17.88
C GLN A 344 5.02 -7.60 -17.37
N ASP A 345 5.71 -8.14 -16.37
CA ASP A 345 5.43 -9.44 -15.75
C ASP A 345 5.53 -9.31 -14.22
N PRO A 346 4.48 -8.81 -13.55
CA PRO A 346 4.50 -8.54 -12.11
C PRO A 346 4.72 -9.81 -11.28
N LYS A 347 5.84 -9.85 -10.56
CA LYS A 347 6.21 -10.94 -9.64
C LYS A 347 6.20 -10.51 -8.18
N TYR A 348 6.34 -9.22 -7.94
CA TYR A 348 6.46 -8.66 -6.60
C TYR A 348 5.47 -7.51 -6.42
N ALA A 349 4.90 -7.43 -5.23
CA ALA A 349 4.15 -6.28 -4.76
C ALA A 349 4.73 -5.80 -3.44
N ILE A 350 4.70 -4.50 -3.23
CA ILE A 350 5.21 -3.85 -2.02
C ILE A 350 4.24 -2.81 -1.52
N SER A 351 4.14 -2.70 -0.20
CA SER A 351 3.50 -1.58 0.49
C SER A 351 4.50 -1.00 1.50
N VAL A 352 4.79 0.28 1.37
CA VAL A 352 5.69 1.01 2.27
C VAL A 352 4.91 2.07 3.00
N LEU A 353 5.00 2.05 4.31
CA LEU A 353 4.50 3.09 5.22
C LEU A 353 5.69 3.73 5.94
N VAL A 354 5.72 5.06 5.94
CA VAL A 354 6.61 5.84 6.79
C VAL A 354 5.74 6.70 7.70
N GLU A 355 5.67 6.33 8.97
CA GLU A 355 4.92 7.10 9.96
C GLU A 355 5.49 8.52 10.05
N HIS A 356 4.62 9.52 10.00
CA HIS A 356 4.99 10.94 10.03
C HIS A 356 6.00 11.37 8.95
N GLY A 357 6.07 10.58 7.85
CA GLY A 357 7.00 10.82 6.74
C GLY A 357 6.62 11.99 5.82
N GLY A 358 5.43 12.56 5.99
CA GLY A 358 4.91 13.68 5.20
C GLY A 358 4.32 13.23 3.87
N THR A 359 5.12 13.02 2.84
CA THR A 359 4.59 12.70 1.51
C THR A 359 5.04 11.34 0.99
N GLY A 360 4.12 10.61 0.35
CA GLY A 360 4.44 9.31 -0.24
C GLY A 360 5.55 9.37 -1.30
N SER A 361 5.61 10.43 -2.08
CA SER A 361 6.65 10.64 -3.10
C SER A 361 8.02 10.94 -2.51
N GLY A 362 8.07 11.67 -1.38
CA GLY A 362 9.32 12.10 -0.76
C GLY A 362 9.93 11.05 0.18
N ALA A 363 9.11 10.30 0.92
CA ALA A 363 9.58 9.36 1.93
C ALA A 363 9.41 7.88 1.51
N ALA A 364 8.20 7.46 1.12
CA ALA A 364 7.92 6.04 0.91
C ALA A 364 8.36 5.50 -0.47
N ALA A 365 8.19 6.27 -1.56
CA ALA A 365 8.55 5.84 -2.90
C ALA A 365 10.07 5.60 -3.09
N PRO A 366 10.99 6.43 -2.54
CA PRO A 366 12.42 6.16 -2.60
C PRO A 366 12.84 4.85 -1.90
N ILE A 367 12.19 4.51 -0.77
CA ILE A 367 12.41 3.27 -0.05
C ILE A 367 11.94 2.09 -0.92
N ALA A 368 10.70 2.18 -1.46
CA ALA A 368 10.16 1.14 -2.34
C ALA A 368 11.08 0.87 -3.55
N LYS A 369 11.61 1.92 -4.19
CA LYS A 369 12.59 1.82 -5.28
C LYS A 369 13.79 0.96 -4.90
N LYS A 370 14.41 1.24 -3.74
CA LYS A 370 15.58 0.52 -3.25
C LYS A 370 15.26 -0.95 -2.98
N VAL A 371 14.12 -1.20 -2.29
CA VAL A 371 13.69 -2.57 -1.94
C VAL A 371 13.36 -3.38 -3.19
N ILE A 372 12.53 -2.85 -4.10
CA ILE A 372 12.16 -3.51 -5.36
C ILE A 372 13.42 -3.91 -6.15
N ARG A 373 14.34 -2.96 -6.33
CA ARG A 373 15.59 -3.23 -7.03
C ARG A 373 16.35 -4.39 -6.39
N LYS A 374 16.49 -4.37 -5.05
CA LYS A 374 17.24 -5.39 -4.32
C LYS A 374 16.56 -6.77 -4.36
N VAL A 375 15.24 -6.81 -4.29
CA VAL A 375 14.47 -8.06 -4.39
C VAL A 375 14.64 -8.69 -5.78
N ILE A 376 14.48 -7.90 -6.85
CA ILE A 376 14.65 -8.41 -8.23
C ILE A 376 16.09 -8.84 -8.49
N GLU A 377 17.10 -8.10 -8.00
CA GLU A 377 18.51 -8.49 -8.12
C GLU A 377 18.82 -9.83 -7.45
N ARG A 378 18.10 -10.18 -6.39
CA ARG A 378 18.27 -11.41 -5.62
C ARG A 378 17.39 -12.56 -6.07
N ASP A 379 16.48 -12.31 -7.02
CA ASP A 379 15.57 -13.35 -7.52
C ASP A 379 16.36 -14.52 -8.10
N PRO A 380 16.24 -15.74 -7.53
CA PRO A 380 17.00 -16.91 -8.00
C PRO A 380 16.60 -17.32 -9.42
N ILE A 381 15.35 -17.09 -9.83
CA ILE A 381 14.87 -17.41 -11.18
C ILE A 381 15.57 -16.51 -12.20
N ARG A 382 15.74 -15.22 -11.90
CA ARG A 382 16.47 -14.30 -12.77
C ARG A 382 17.93 -14.71 -12.95
N LYS A 383 18.58 -15.16 -11.89
CA LYS A 383 19.97 -15.64 -11.98
C LYS A 383 20.12 -16.83 -12.90
N SER A 384 19.12 -17.71 -13.00
CA SER A 384 19.12 -18.85 -13.91
C SER A 384 18.97 -18.44 -15.39
N PHE A 385 18.34 -17.30 -15.67
CA PHE A 385 18.20 -16.78 -17.04
C PHE A 385 19.41 -15.94 -17.50
N VAL A 386 20.16 -15.37 -16.57
CA VAL A 386 21.35 -14.54 -16.89
C VAL A 386 22.60 -15.39 -17.13
N ASN A 387 22.62 -16.67 -16.67
CA ASN A 387 23.68 -17.64 -16.94
C ASN A 387 23.13 -18.91 -17.61
N PRO A 388 22.67 -18.86 -18.88
CA PRO A 388 22.27 -20.10 -19.57
C PRO A 388 23.41 -20.88 -20.16
N ILE A 389 24.64 -20.42 -20.08
CA ILE A 389 25.82 -21.13 -20.61
C ILE A 389 26.96 -21.02 -19.60
N GLY A 390 27.29 -22.16 -18.99
CA GLY A 390 28.52 -22.28 -18.25
C GLY A 390 29.68 -21.86 -19.16
N GLN A 391 30.35 -20.81 -18.80
CA GLN A 391 31.73 -20.61 -19.18
C GLN A 391 32.56 -20.85 -17.93
N ASP A 392 32.87 -22.12 -17.71
CA ASP A 392 34.10 -22.49 -17.03
C ASP A 392 35.25 -21.99 -17.89
N VAL A 393 36.01 -21.04 -17.42
CA VAL A 393 37.44 -20.85 -17.69
C VAL A 393 38.11 -20.44 -16.39
#